data_25a085b96b7cfee1800df4bce1d550a6
#
_entry.id   25a085b96b7cfee1800df4bce1d550a6
#
_cell.length_a   1.000
_cell.length_b   1.000
_cell.length_c   1.000
_cell.angle_alpha   90.00
_cell.angle_beta   90.00
_cell.angle_gamma   90.00
#
_symmetry.space_group_name_H-M   'P 1'
#
loop_
_entity.id
_entity.type
_entity.pdbx_description
1 polymer ?
#
loop_
_entity_poly.entity_id
_entity_poly.type
_entity_poly.pdbx_seq_one_letter_code
_entity_poly.pdbx_strand_id
1 'polypeptide(L)'
;VAIKEGVYKTLQITEDHFKGLYAGVPYDFFLYDSSKPGPVRNFATSANVQIMVVTVGAINEKDVNNLDKESEKTGGEKPIDLIRATRPIVIVDEPQSVDGGLTGAGKTALDAMAPMCTLRYSATHANKHHMVYRLNAVDAYERKLVKQIEVASATVEDAYNKPFVRLISVSNKRGNVSAKVELHVQTASGVKPQEVTVNEGDDLQQTTKRDIYADFRVGEINTAKGEEFLELRYPGGEVYLAIGQAHGDVDALAIQREMIRRTIKEHLDKE
;
A
#
# COMPACT_ATOMS: atom_id res chain seq x y z
N VAL A 1 -9.48 -7.98 9.44
CA VAL A 1 -10.74 -8.71 9.66
C VAL A 1 -11.07 -9.56 8.43
N ALA A 2 -11.13 -8.98 7.21
CA ALA A 2 -11.53 -9.69 5.99
C ALA A 2 -10.69 -10.94 5.67
N ILE A 3 -9.36 -10.88 5.83
CA ILE A 3 -8.46 -12.01 5.53
C ILE A 3 -8.74 -13.19 6.46
N LYS A 4 -8.86 -12.95 7.77
CA LYS A 4 -9.16 -13.98 8.77
C LYS A 4 -10.47 -14.73 8.45
N GLU A 5 -11.52 -13.98 8.14
CA GLU A 5 -12.82 -14.54 7.75
C GLU A 5 -12.73 -15.30 6.42
N GLY A 6 -11.96 -14.79 5.46
CA GLY A 6 -11.70 -15.45 4.17
C GLY A 6 -11.02 -16.80 4.35
N VAL A 7 -9.97 -16.89 5.17
CA VAL A 7 -9.28 -18.15 5.48
C VAL A 7 -10.24 -19.15 6.13
N TYR A 8 -11.00 -18.72 7.14
CA TYR A 8 -11.97 -19.59 7.81
C TYR A 8 -13.03 -20.12 6.85
N LYS A 9 -13.57 -19.26 6.00
CA LYS A 9 -14.57 -19.66 4.99
C LYS A 9 -13.97 -20.61 3.95
N THR A 10 -12.72 -20.41 3.57
CA THR A 10 -12.02 -21.34 2.68
C THR A 10 -11.89 -22.73 3.32
N LEU A 11 -11.51 -22.81 4.59
CA LEU A 11 -11.46 -24.08 5.32
C LEU A 11 -12.83 -24.79 5.34
N GLN A 12 -13.92 -24.04 5.54
CA GLN A 12 -15.28 -24.59 5.49
C GLN A 12 -15.64 -25.13 4.10
N ILE A 13 -15.38 -24.37 3.05
CA ILE A 13 -15.77 -24.75 1.67
C ILE A 13 -14.94 -25.94 1.18
N THR A 14 -13.69 -26.06 1.60
CA THR A 14 -12.77 -27.11 1.15
C THR A 14 -12.75 -28.33 2.06
N GLU A 15 -13.57 -28.39 3.09
CA GLU A 15 -13.56 -29.45 4.08
C GLU A 15 -13.77 -30.83 3.46
N ASP A 16 -14.80 -31.00 2.64
CA ASP A 16 -15.08 -32.28 1.99
C ASP A 16 -14.01 -32.66 0.97
N HIS A 17 -13.43 -31.70 0.29
CA HIS A 17 -12.33 -31.91 -0.64
C HIS A 17 -11.11 -32.49 0.09
N PHE A 18 -10.70 -31.90 1.20
CA PHE A 18 -9.56 -32.39 1.97
C PHE A 18 -9.83 -33.70 2.66
N LYS A 19 -11.06 -33.94 3.17
CA LYS A 19 -11.45 -35.25 3.69
C LYS A 19 -11.32 -36.35 2.63
N GLY A 20 -11.72 -36.06 1.39
CA GLY A 20 -11.53 -36.98 0.26
C GLY A 20 -10.09 -37.27 -0.08
N LEU A 21 -9.23 -36.21 -0.09
CA LEU A 21 -7.81 -36.35 -0.43
C LEU A 21 -7.01 -37.13 0.64
N TYR A 22 -7.35 -36.94 1.92
CA TYR A 22 -6.58 -37.48 3.04
C TYR A 22 -7.30 -38.65 3.75
N ALA A 23 -8.07 -39.46 3.02
CA ALA A 23 -8.73 -40.67 3.51
C ALA A 23 -9.58 -40.43 4.78
N GLY A 24 -10.22 -39.29 4.89
CA GLY A 24 -11.08 -38.95 6.01
C GLY A 24 -10.37 -38.63 7.32
N VAL A 25 -9.08 -38.28 7.28
CA VAL A 25 -8.37 -37.85 8.49
C VAL A 25 -9.14 -36.69 9.14
N PRO A 26 -9.53 -36.84 10.42
CA PRO A 26 -10.31 -35.84 11.11
C PRO A 26 -9.45 -34.61 11.42
N TYR A 27 -9.98 -33.43 11.14
CA TYR A 27 -9.40 -32.16 11.53
C TYR A 27 -10.49 -31.18 11.94
N ASP A 28 -10.14 -30.29 12.86
CA ASP A 28 -11.02 -29.23 13.35
C ASP A 28 -10.35 -27.88 13.14
N PHE A 29 -11.14 -26.83 12.99
CA PHE A 29 -10.61 -25.48 12.85
C PHE A 29 -11.51 -24.45 13.53
N PHE A 30 -10.90 -23.39 14.04
CA PHE A 30 -11.62 -22.30 14.71
C PHE A 30 -10.95 -20.95 14.52
N LEU A 31 -11.76 -19.91 14.64
CA LEU A 31 -11.26 -18.54 14.75
C LEU A 31 -10.91 -18.23 16.20
N TYR A 32 -9.66 -17.85 16.44
CA TYR A 32 -9.27 -17.38 17.77
C TYR A 32 -10.00 -16.08 18.12
N ASP A 33 -10.61 -16.08 19.29
CA ASP A 33 -11.26 -14.95 19.94
C ASP A 33 -10.70 -14.81 21.35
N SER A 34 -10.03 -13.68 21.63
CA SER A 34 -9.42 -13.42 22.93
C SER A 34 -10.42 -13.38 24.09
N SER A 35 -11.70 -13.10 23.80
CA SER A 35 -12.78 -13.12 24.80
C SER A 35 -13.27 -14.53 25.12
N LYS A 36 -12.95 -15.51 24.26
CA LYS A 36 -13.41 -16.90 24.36
C LYS A 36 -12.23 -17.89 24.17
N PRO A 37 -11.29 -17.95 25.13
CA PRO A 37 -10.07 -18.78 24.98
C PRO A 37 -10.31 -20.29 25.09
N GLY A 38 -11.50 -20.76 25.46
CA GLY A 38 -11.82 -22.18 25.66
C GLY A 38 -11.38 -23.11 24.52
N PRO A 39 -11.58 -22.79 23.23
CA PRO A 39 -11.13 -23.62 22.12
C PRO A 39 -9.63 -23.91 22.07
N VAL A 40 -8.80 -23.05 22.69
CA VAL A 40 -7.34 -23.27 22.77
C VAL A 40 -7.00 -24.52 23.58
N ARG A 41 -7.80 -24.89 24.58
CA ARG A 41 -7.60 -26.14 25.30
C ARG A 41 -7.81 -27.36 24.38
N ASN A 42 -8.86 -27.37 23.57
CA ASN A 42 -9.08 -28.42 22.57
C ASN A 42 -7.94 -28.48 21.56
N PHE A 43 -7.48 -27.33 21.08
CA PHE A 43 -6.31 -27.24 20.21
C PHE A 43 -5.08 -27.94 20.80
N ALA A 44 -4.87 -27.84 22.10
CA ALA A 44 -3.70 -28.42 22.78
C ALA A 44 -3.88 -29.90 23.15
N THR A 45 -5.11 -30.38 23.34
CA THR A 45 -5.36 -31.72 23.91
C THR A 45 -5.99 -32.71 22.93
N SER A 46 -6.49 -32.25 21.79
CA SER A 46 -7.08 -33.12 20.78
C SER A 46 -6.05 -34.02 20.10
N ALA A 47 -6.41 -35.24 19.82
CA ALA A 47 -5.64 -36.18 18.99
C ALA A 47 -5.78 -35.90 17.48
N ASN A 48 -6.78 -35.08 17.08
CA ASN A 48 -7.03 -34.70 15.70
C ASN A 48 -6.16 -33.52 15.30
N VAL A 49 -5.95 -33.33 14.01
CA VAL A 49 -5.34 -32.11 13.49
C VAL A 49 -6.19 -30.91 13.87
N GLN A 50 -5.59 -29.90 14.48
CA GLN A 50 -6.27 -28.69 14.90
C GLN A 50 -5.72 -27.48 14.16
N ILE A 51 -6.57 -26.63 13.64
CA ILE A 51 -6.19 -25.40 12.91
C ILE A 51 -6.76 -24.19 13.64
N MET A 52 -5.88 -23.33 14.17
CA MET A 52 -6.26 -22.06 14.79
C MET A 52 -5.99 -20.91 13.83
N VAL A 53 -7.03 -20.21 13.42
CA VAL A 53 -6.90 -19.00 12.58
C VAL A 53 -6.89 -17.77 13.48
N VAL A 54 -5.81 -17.00 13.42
CA VAL A 54 -5.57 -15.87 14.33
C VAL A 54 -4.98 -14.68 13.56
N THR A 55 -5.26 -13.46 14.00
CA THR A 55 -4.60 -12.24 13.48
C THR A 55 -3.43 -11.85 14.37
N VAL A 56 -2.43 -11.19 13.80
CA VAL A 56 -1.29 -10.68 14.58
C VAL A 56 -1.73 -9.73 15.70
N GLY A 57 -2.72 -8.88 15.46
CA GLY A 57 -3.26 -7.99 16.50
C GLY A 57 -3.87 -8.72 17.69
N ALA A 58 -4.30 -9.99 17.51
CA ALA A 58 -4.82 -10.81 18.61
C ALA A 58 -3.73 -11.50 19.44
N ILE A 59 -2.46 -11.43 19.05
CA ILE A 59 -1.36 -12.12 19.71
C ILE A 59 -0.20 -11.21 20.17
N ASN A 60 -0.07 -10.01 19.60
CA ASN A 60 1.09 -9.13 19.84
C ASN A 60 0.88 -8.07 20.95
N GLU A 61 -0.34 -7.91 21.47
CA GLU A 61 -0.67 -6.96 22.52
C GLU A 61 -0.91 -7.69 23.85
N LYS A 62 0.16 -7.91 24.62
CA LYS A 62 0.12 -8.69 25.87
C LYS A 62 -0.86 -8.17 26.91
N ASP A 63 -1.03 -6.84 26.99
CA ASP A 63 -1.90 -6.22 28.00
C ASP A 63 -3.39 -6.33 27.64
N VAL A 64 -3.70 -6.43 26.34
CA VAL A 64 -5.07 -6.53 25.82
C VAL A 64 -5.47 -7.99 25.58
N ASN A 65 -4.53 -8.83 25.18
CA ASN A 65 -4.78 -10.22 24.82
C ASN A 65 -4.84 -11.15 26.02
N ASN A 66 -5.87 -11.98 26.02
CA ASN A 66 -6.05 -13.00 27.06
C ASN A 66 -5.17 -14.24 26.87
N LEU A 67 -4.25 -14.26 25.89
CA LEU A 67 -3.30 -15.37 25.70
C LEU A 67 -2.34 -15.53 26.89
N ASP A 68 -1.91 -14.44 27.47
CA ASP A 68 -0.96 -14.42 28.59
C ASP A 68 -1.68 -14.39 29.97
N LYS A 69 -3.02 -14.47 30.01
CA LYS A 69 -3.81 -14.43 31.23
C LYS A 69 -4.37 -15.81 31.55
N GLU A 70 -4.28 -16.20 32.80
CA GLU A 70 -4.95 -17.43 33.31
C GLU A 70 -6.46 -17.32 33.11
N SER A 71 -7.09 -18.43 32.74
CA SER A 71 -8.54 -18.48 32.52
C SER A 71 -9.11 -19.80 33.02
N GLU A 72 -10.21 -19.72 33.75
CA GLU A 72 -10.98 -20.92 34.14
C GLU A 72 -11.45 -21.72 32.92
N LYS A 73 -11.73 -21.03 31.79
CA LYS A 73 -12.11 -21.67 30.52
C LYS A 73 -11.00 -22.52 29.89
N THR A 74 -9.77 -22.30 30.29
CA THR A 74 -8.60 -23.12 29.91
C THR A 74 -8.09 -24.01 31.04
N GLY A 75 -8.89 -24.15 32.10
CA GLY A 75 -8.54 -24.98 33.26
C GLY A 75 -7.52 -24.34 34.19
N GLY A 76 -7.47 -23.01 34.24
CA GLY A 76 -6.51 -22.25 35.06
C GLY A 76 -5.18 -22.00 34.38
N GLU A 77 -4.94 -22.56 33.19
CA GLU A 77 -3.69 -22.36 32.45
C GLU A 77 -3.75 -21.13 31.54
N LYS A 78 -2.60 -20.56 31.22
CA LYS A 78 -2.52 -19.51 30.21
C LYS A 78 -2.65 -20.12 28.83
N PRO A 79 -3.52 -19.60 27.95
CA PRO A 79 -3.66 -20.09 26.58
C PRO A 79 -2.33 -20.21 25.82
N ILE A 80 -1.40 -19.27 26.02
CA ILE A 80 -0.08 -19.30 25.38
C ILE A 80 0.75 -20.53 25.79
N ASP A 81 0.65 -20.99 27.04
CA ASP A 81 1.40 -22.13 27.51
C ASP A 81 0.84 -23.43 26.92
N LEU A 82 -0.47 -23.52 26.76
CA LEU A 82 -1.13 -24.61 26.05
C LEU A 82 -0.68 -24.69 24.58
N ILE A 83 -0.67 -23.54 23.88
CA ILE A 83 -0.20 -23.45 22.49
C ILE A 83 1.28 -23.86 22.40
N ARG A 84 2.11 -23.34 23.29
CA ARG A 84 3.56 -23.64 23.38
C ARG A 84 3.82 -25.15 23.56
N ALA A 85 3.02 -25.81 24.39
CA ALA A 85 3.17 -27.24 24.65
C ALA A 85 2.95 -28.10 23.39
N THR A 86 2.12 -27.63 22.43
CA THR A 86 1.91 -28.35 21.16
C THR A 86 3.06 -28.20 20.19
N ARG A 87 3.94 -27.21 20.36
CA ARG A 87 4.98 -26.84 19.38
C ARG A 87 4.39 -26.72 17.97
N PRO A 88 3.48 -25.78 17.72
CA PRO A 88 2.68 -25.76 16.52
C PRO A 88 3.53 -25.51 15.27
N ILE A 89 3.03 -25.93 14.10
CA ILE A 89 3.47 -25.42 12.80
C ILE A 89 2.74 -24.09 12.61
N VAL A 90 3.48 -23.00 12.45
CA VAL A 90 2.92 -21.68 12.21
C VAL A 90 2.98 -21.36 10.73
N ILE A 91 1.86 -20.96 10.15
CA ILE A 91 1.75 -20.48 8.76
C ILE A 91 1.49 -18.97 8.82
N VAL A 92 2.37 -18.19 8.21
CA VAL A 92 2.28 -16.72 8.18
C VAL A 92 2.06 -16.26 6.73
N ASP A 93 0.91 -15.66 6.51
CA ASP A 93 0.59 -15.01 5.24
C ASP A 93 0.98 -13.53 5.31
N GLU A 94 1.59 -13.00 4.25
CA GLU A 94 2.13 -11.64 4.15
C GLU A 94 3.00 -11.25 5.38
N PRO A 95 4.10 -11.99 5.63
CA PRO A 95 4.90 -11.89 6.84
C PRO A 95 5.44 -10.49 7.13
N GLN A 96 5.65 -9.66 6.11
CA GLN A 96 6.10 -8.28 6.28
C GLN A 96 5.13 -7.43 7.12
N SER A 97 3.84 -7.74 7.07
CA SER A 97 2.80 -7.07 7.86
C SER A 97 2.59 -7.72 9.25
N VAL A 98 3.12 -8.92 9.44
CA VAL A 98 2.94 -9.71 10.68
C VAL A 98 4.17 -9.61 11.58
N ASP A 99 5.35 -9.92 11.08
CA ASP A 99 6.56 -10.05 11.89
C ASP A 99 7.53 -8.85 11.78
N GLY A 100 7.17 -7.82 11.00
CA GLY A 100 8.00 -6.62 10.85
C GLY A 100 9.39 -6.89 10.30
N GLY A 101 9.55 -7.90 9.45
CA GLY A 101 10.84 -8.27 8.86
C GLY A 101 11.76 -9.05 9.80
N LEU A 102 11.21 -9.86 10.69
CA LEU A 102 11.88 -10.70 11.68
C LEU A 102 12.37 -9.95 12.95
N THR A 103 11.97 -8.72 13.17
CA THR A 103 12.43 -7.91 14.33
C THR A 103 11.29 -7.25 15.13
N GLY A 104 10.06 -7.32 14.63
CA GLY A 104 8.90 -6.63 15.22
C GLY A 104 8.24 -7.38 16.38
N ALA A 105 7.28 -6.72 17.04
CA ALA A 105 6.48 -7.30 18.12
C ALA A 105 5.73 -8.58 17.69
N GLY A 106 5.30 -8.65 16.42
CA GLY A 106 4.70 -9.85 15.86
C GLY A 106 5.65 -11.04 15.84
N LYS A 107 6.93 -10.84 15.52
CA LYS A 107 7.96 -11.90 15.61
C LYS A 107 8.09 -12.41 17.04
N THR A 108 8.15 -11.50 18.01
CA THR A 108 8.23 -11.87 19.44
C THR A 108 7.02 -12.70 19.87
N ALA A 109 5.82 -12.33 19.42
CA ALA A 109 4.60 -13.07 19.71
C ALA A 109 4.57 -14.47 19.07
N LEU A 110 5.06 -14.60 17.83
CA LEU A 110 5.20 -15.89 17.16
C LEU A 110 6.23 -16.79 17.88
N ASP A 111 7.37 -16.25 18.27
CA ASP A 111 8.41 -16.98 19.03
C ASP A 111 7.90 -17.46 20.40
N ALA A 112 7.03 -16.68 21.04
CA ALA A 112 6.42 -17.06 22.31
C ALA A 112 5.57 -18.33 22.21
N MET A 113 5.08 -18.68 21.02
CA MET A 113 4.36 -19.95 20.77
C MET A 113 5.30 -21.17 20.68
N ALA A 114 6.61 -20.97 20.68
CA ALA A 114 7.64 -22.01 20.49
C ALA A 114 7.37 -22.93 19.29
N PRO A 115 7.15 -22.41 18.08
CA PRO A 115 6.78 -23.21 16.93
C PRO A 115 7.86 -24.24 16.58
N MET A 116 7.43 -25.41 16.11
CA MET A 116 8.34 -26.41 15.54
C MET A 116 8.98 -25.88 14.26
N CYS A 117 8.19 -25.21 13.43
CA CYS A 117 8.65 -24.45 12.27
C CYS A 117 7.65 -23.34 11.93
N THR A 118 8.13 -22.34 11.19
CA THR A 118 7.29 -21.26 10.67
C THR A 118 7.40 -21.21 9.14
N LEU A 119 6.29 -21.41 8.46
CA LEU A 119 6.16 -21.32 7.00
C LEU A 119 5.68 -19.92 6.65
N ARG A 120 6.47 -19.18 5.89
CA ARG A 120 6.18 -17.78 5.51
C ARG A 120 5.85 -17.71 4.03
N TYR A 121 4.65 -17.24 3.71
CA TYR A 121 4.16 -17.08 2.33
C TYR A 121 4.02 -15.59 2.00
N SER A 122 4.62 -15.14 0.92
CA SER A 122 4.48 -13.78 0.42
C SER A 122 4.82 -13.71 -1.07
N ALA A 123 4.13 -12.85 -1.79
CA ALA A 123 4.48 -12.48 -3.16
C ALA A 123 5.71 -11.55 -3.21
N THR A 124 5.97 -10.82 -2.12
CA THR A 124 6.97 -9.73 -2.04
C THR A 124 7.88 -9.87 -0.82
N HIS A 125 8.68 -10.96 -0.78
CA HIS A 125 9.64 -11.14 0.31
C HIS A 125 10.74 -10.08 0.30
N ALA A 126 10.74 -9.21 1.29
CA ALA A 126 11.84 -8.30 1.56
C ALA A 126 13.08 -9.05 2.11
N ASN A 127 12.85 -9.98 3.05
CA ASN A 127 13.90 -10.80 3.67
C ASN A 127 13.81 -12.25 3.19
N LYS A 128 14.79 -12.66 2.39
CA LYS A 128 14.90 -14.02 1.82
C LYS A 128 15.60 -14.97 2.81
N HIS A 129 15.04 -15.13 4.00
CA HIS A 129 15.61 -16.01 5.03
C HIS A 129 15.16 -17.45 4.81
N HIS A 130 16.07 -18.39 4.65
CA HIS A 130 15.81 -19.83 4.43
C HIS A 130 14.74 -20.08 3.34
N MET A 131 14.84 -19.36 2.22
CA MET A 131 13.87 -19.48 1.13
C MET A 131 13.91 -20.87 0.51
N VAL A 132 12.83 -21.64 0.65
CA VAL A 132 12.69 -23.01 0.16
C VAL A 132 12.17 -23.04 -1.28
N TYR A 133 11.28 -22.10 -1.62
CA TYR A 133 10.67 -22.02 -2.95
C TYR A 133 10.47 -20.57 -3.36
N ARG A 134 10.66 -20.30 -4.65
CA ARG A 134 10.42 -19.00 -5.25
C ARG A 134 9.57 -19.14 -6.51
N LEU A 135 8.52 -18.34 -6.60
CA LEU A 135 7.75 -18.11 -7.80
C LEU A 135 7.34 -16.63 -7.82
N ASN A 136 8.25 -15.77 -8.26
CA ASN A 136 7.95 -14.34 -8.43
C ASN A 136 7.29 -14.05 -9.79
N ALA A 137 6.95 -12.79 -10.06
CA ALA A 137 6.28 -12.41 -11.30
C ALA A 137 7.10 -12.74 -12.56
N VAL A 138 8.43 -12.64 -12.49
CA VAL A 138 9.34 -12.99 -13.60
C VAL A 138 9.36 -14.52 -13.80
N ASP A 139 9.55 -15.28 -12.71
CA ASP A 139 9.55 -16.75 -12.79
C ASP A 139 8.19 -17.27 -13.33
N ALA A 140 7.09 -16.65 -12.91
CA ALA A 140 5.74 -17.02 -13.37
C ALA A 140 5.55 -16.72 -14.86
N TYR A 141 6.06 -15.57 -15.32
CA TYR A 141 6.02 -15.19 -16.74
C TYR A 141 6.87 -16.13 -17.60
N GLU A 142 8.12 -16.39 -17.22
CA GLU A 142 9.01 -17.30 -17.93
C GLU A 142 8.44 -18.72 -18.05
N ARG A 143 7.74 -19.17 -17.01
CA ARG A 143 7.04 -20.46 -16.98
C ARG A 143 5.68 -20.45 -17.68
N LYS A 144 5.25 -19.33 -18.26
CA LYS A 144 3.95 -19.16 -18.94
C LYS A 144 2.74 -19.44 -18.03
N LEU A 145 2.87 -19.17 -16.73
CA LEU A 145 1.81 -19.35 -15.76
C LEU A 145 0.90 -18.12 -15.64
N VAL A 146 1.37 -16.97 -16.10
CA VAL A 146 0.65 -15.69 -16.10
C VAL A 146 0.73 -15.03 -17.46
N LYS A 147 -0.25 -14.16 -17.75
CA LYS A 147 -0.25 -13.33 -18.95
C LYS A 147 0.87 -12.28 -18.87
N GLN A 148 1.38 -11.86 -20.02
CA GLN A 148 2.32 -10.76 -20.12
C GLN A 148 1.67 -9.48 -19.60
N ILE A 149 2.40 -8.72 -18.77
CA ILE A 149 2.03 -7.36 -18.42
C ILE A 149 2.64 -6.43 -19.47
N GLU A 150 1.79 -5.81 -20.26
CA GLU A 150 2.18 -4.78 -21.20
C GLU A 150 1.84 -3.41 -20.59
N VAL A 151 2.86 -2.56 -20.44
CA VAL A 151 2.68 -1.21 -19.94
C VAL A 151 2.62 -0.27 -21.12
N ALA A 152 1.42 0.21 -21.44
CA ALA A 152 1.25 1.30 -22.39
C ALA A 152 1.28 2.63 -21.64
N SER A 153 2.25 3.49 -21.96
CA SER A 153 2.28 4.87 -21.47
C SER A 153 1.57 5.76 -22.48
N ALA A 154 0.64 6.59 -22.02
CA ALA A 154 0.11 7.70 -22.79
C ALA A 154 0.92 8.95 -22.45
N THR A 155 1.69 9.45 -23.42
CA THR A 155 2.28 10.80 -23.35
C THR A 155 1.41 11.73 -24.20
N VAL A 156 1.12 12.91 -23.67
CA VAL A 156 0.44 13.93 -24.48
C VAL A 156 1.51 14.52 -25.41
N GLU A 157 1.38 14.27 -26.71
CA GLU A 157 2.12 15.06 -27.69
C GLU A 157 1.79 16.53 -27.45
N ASP A 158 2.78 17.37 -27.34
CA ASP A 158 2.66 18.80 -26.99
C ASP A 158 2.26 19.12 -25.53
N ALA A 159 2.46 18.23 -24.56
CA ALA A 159 2.22 18.50 -23.14
C ALA A 159 2.90 19.78 -22.64
N TYR A 160 3.98 20.19 -23.29
CA TYR A 160 4.74 21.39 -22.94
C TYR A 160 4.41 22.62 -23.78
N ASN A 161 3.43 22.55 -24.68
CA ASN A 161 3.05 23.67 -25.54
C ASN A 161 1.98 24.58 -24.94
N LYS A 162 1.52 24.26 -23.74
CA LYS A 162 0.60 25.09 -22.94
C LYS A 162 1.29 25.58 -21.68
N PRO A 163 0.98 26.80 -21.21
CA PRO A 163 1.45 27.26 -19.91
C PRO A 163 0.92 26.36 -18.80
N PHE A 164 1.80 25.94 -17.89
CA PHE A 164 1.44 25.14 -16.73
C PHE A 164 2.05 25.77 -15.48
N VAL A 165 1.23 26.02 -14.47
CA VAL A 165 1.64 26.58 -13.18
C VAL A 165 0.93 25.81 -12.08
N ARG A 166 1.67 25.12 -11.21
CA ARG A 166 1.12 24.45 -10.02
C ARG A 166 1.74 25.03 -8.76
N LEU A 167 0.91 25.45 -7.82
CA LEU A 167 1.39 25.89 -6.51
C LEU A 167 1.76 24.68 -5.64
N ILE A 168 3.02 24.64 -5.18
CA ILE A 168 3.51 23.58 -4.30
C ILE A 168 3.47 24.01 -2.85
N SER A 169 3.97 25.21 -2.54
CA SER A 169 3.99 25.75 -1.19
C SER A 169 4.19 27.27 -1.21
N VAL A 170 3.82 27.92 -0.11
CA VAL A 170 4.10 29.32 0.13
C VAL A 170 5.01 29.47 1.35
N SER A 171 5.74 30.56 1.42
CA SER A 171 6.68 30.84 2.51
C SER A 171 6.75 32.33 2.83
N ASN A 172 6.79 32.66 4.12
CA ASN A 172 7.09 34.00 4.62
C ASN A 172 8.26 33.89 5.59
N LYS A 173 9.49 33.94 5.06
CA LYS A 173 10.69 33.89 5.88
C LYS A 173 11.21 35.31 6.11
N ARG A 174 11.14 35.79 7.35
CA ARG A 174 11.63 37.10 7.79
C ARG A 174 11.00 38.27 7.02
N GLY A 175 9.73 38.17 6.68
CA GLY A 175 8.99 39.18 5.93
C GLY A 175 9.14 39.08 4.41
N ASN A 176 9.91 38.13 3.90
CA ASN A 176 10.00 37.83 2.46
C ASN A 176 8.96 36.79 2.08
N VAL A 177 7.90 37.23 1.40
CA VAL A 177 6.84 36.39 0.88
C VAL A 177 7.28 35.80 -0.45
N SER A 178 7.17 34.48 -0.59
CA SER A 178 7.51 33.77 -1.82
C SER A 178 6.66 32.51 -1.95
N ALA A 179 6.50 32.01 -3.17
CA ALA A 179 5.85 30.74 -3.45
C ALA A 179 6.79 29.81 -4.21
N LYS A 180 6.66 28.52 -3.97
CA LYS A 180 7.29 27.47 -4.74
C LYS A 180 6.27 26.91 -5.71
N VAL A 181 6.56 27.01 -7.01
CA VAL A 181 5.68 26.57 -8.08
C VAL A 181 6.37 25.59 -9.00
N GLU A 182 5.64 24.68 -9.59
CA GLU A 182 6.11 23.84 -10.69
C GLU A 182 5.75 24.50 -12.02
N LEU A 183 6.76 24.68 -12.87
CA LEU A 183 6.68 25.30 -14.18
C LEU A 183 7.37 24.43 -15.24
N HIS A 184 6.98 24.56 -16.51
CA HIS A 184 7.69 23.95 -17.62
C HIS A 184 8.78 24.90 -18.12
N VAL A 185 10.02 24.68 -17.73
CA VAL A 185 11.18 25.57 -17.98
C VAL A 185 12.01 25.07 -19.15
N GLN A 186 12.48 26.00 -20.01
CA GLN A 186 13.44 25.69 -21.06
C GLN A 186 14.83 25.48 -20.46
N THR A 187 15.37 24.29 -20.65
CA THR A 187 16.74 23.94 -20.25
C THR A 187 17.61 23.65 -21.46
N ALA A 188 18.92 23.48 -21.26
CA ALA A 188 19.83 23.07 -22.32
C ALA A 188 19.48 21.71 -22.96
N SER A 189 18.77 20.83 -22.21
CA SER A 189 18.33 19.51 -22.66
C SER A 189 16.86 19.45 -23.08
N GLY A 190 16.22 20.61 -23.32
CA GLY A 190 14.81 20.71 -23.71
C GLY A 190 13.92 21.22 -22.57
N VAL A 191 12.61 21.18 -22.78
CA VAL A 191 11.60 21.61 -21.79
C VAL A 191 11.42 20.54 -20.74
N LYS A 192 11.46 20.95 -19.47
CA LYS A 192 11.25 20.05 -18.32
C LYS A 192 10.43 20.71 -17.22
N PRO A 193 9.60 19.95 -16.49
CA PRO A 193 8.98 20.45 -15.27
C PRO A 193 10.09 20.74 -14.24
N GLN A 194 10.03 21.91 -13.62
CA GLN A 194 10.94 22.32 -12.55
C GLN A 194 10.19 23.05 -11.45
N GLU A 195 10.62 22.81 -10.21
CA GLU A 195 10.18 23.58 -9.06
C GLU A 195 11.01 24.87 -8.95
N VAL A 196 10.34 26.00 -9.06
CA VAL A 196 10.97 27.33 -9.02
C VAL A 196 10.37 28.15 -7.89
N THR A 197 11.20 28.93 -7.20
CA THR A 197 10.72 29.91 -6.23
C THR A 197 10.42 31.21 -6.95
N VAL A 198 9.23 31.74 -6.73
CA VAL A 198 8.75 33.00 -7.31
C VAL A 198 8.29 33.94 -6.23
N ASN A 199 8.36 35.25 -6.52
CA ASN A 199 7.90 36.34 -5.66
C ASN A 199 6.77 37.09 -6.34
N GLU A 200 6.07 37.94 -5.59
CA GLU A 200 5.06 38.83 -6.15
C GLU A 200 5.67 39.74 -7.22
N GLY A 201 5.01 39.87 -8.35
CA GLY A 201 5.42 40.64 -9.51
C GLY A 201 6.30 39.87 -10.51
N ASP A 202 6.79 38.68 -10.19
CA ASP A 202 7.65 37.92 -11.09
C ASP A 202 6.96 37.62 -12.43
N ASP A 203 7.73 37.78 -13.51
CA ASP A 203 7.33 37.48 -14.87
C ASP A 203 7.69 36.00 -15.20
N LEU A 204 6.69 35.16 -15.50
CA LEU A 204 6.93 33.77 -15.73
C LEU A 204 7.54 33.47 -17.12
N GLN A 205 7.43 34.36 -18.10
CA GLN A 205 8.16 34.25 -19.35
C GLN A 205 9.67 34.34 -19.13
N GLN A 206 10.11 35.28 -18.31
CA GLN A 206 11.53 35.43 -17.97
C GLN A 206 12.02 34.24 -17.12
N THR A 207 11.22 33.80 -16.16
CA THR A 207 11.54 32.69 -15.28
C THR A 207 11.67 31.36 -16.05
N THR A 208 10.76 31.10 -16.98
CA THR A 208 10.74 29.84 -17.75
C THR A 208 11.56 29.87 -19.02
N LYS A 209 11.92 31.08 -19.54
CA LYS A 209 12.54 31.33 -20.83
C LYS A 209 11.71 30.79 -22.00
N ARG A 210 10.37 30.93 -21.91
CA ARG A 210 9.43 30.41 -22.89
C ARG A 210 8.33 31.42 -23.21
N ASP A 211 8.13 31.67 -24.50
CA ASP A 211 7.12 32.62 -25.01
C ASP A 211 5.68 32.23 -24.68
N ILE A 212 5.41 30.95 -24.41
CA ILE A 212 4.07 30.51 -24.01
C ILE A 212 3.60 31.09 -22.68
N TYR A 213 4.51 31.60 -21.85
CA TYR A 213 4.21 32.31 -20.60
C TYR A 213 4.19 33.84 -20.78
N ALA A 214 4.09 34.34 -22.02
CA ALA A 214 3.93 35.77 -22.26
C ALA A 214 2.72 36.31 -21.48
N ASP A 215 2.91 37.43 -20.77
CA ASP A 215 1.91 38.06 -19.90
C ASP A 215 1.41 37.23 -18.71
N PHE A 216 2.12 36.15 -18.36
CA PHE A 216 1.89 35.44 -17.12
C PHE A 216 2.73 36.06 -16.00
N ARG A 217 2.06 36.55 -14.94
CA ARG A 217 2.72 37.21 -13.80
C ARG A 217 2.17 36.64 -12.48
N VAL A 218 3.06 36.57 -11.51
CA VAL A 218 2.70 36.26 -10.13
C VAL A 218 2.07 37.54 -9.52
N GLY A 219 0.86 37.41 -9.04
CA GLY A 219 0.15 38.44 -8.28
C GLY A 219 0.39 38.32 -6.79
N GLU A 220 -0.66 38.42 -5.99
CA GLU A 220 -0.63 38.30 -4.54
C GLU A 220 -0.26 36.88 -4.11
N ILE A 221 0.56 36.75 -3.06
CA ILE A 221 0.88 35.47 -2.42
C ILE A 221 0.39 35.53 -0.96
N ASN A 222 -0.67 34.78 -0.63
CA ASN A 222 -1.16 34.67 0.75
C ASN A 222 -0.49 33.52 1.48
N THR A 223 0.13 33.82 2.62
CA THR A 223 0.81 32.83 3.47
C THR A 223 0.07 32.56 4.79
N ALA A 224 -1.16 33.08 4.96
CA ALA A 224 -1.96 32.85 6.14
C ALA A 224 -2.35 31.35 6.21
N LYS A 225 -2.09 30.72 7.35
CA LYS A 225 -2.31 29.29 7.54
C LYS A 225 -3.78 28.90 7.35
N GLY A 226 -4.05 28.03 6.40
CA GLY A 226 -5.38 27.56 6.03
C GLY A 226 -6.05 28.37 4.91
N GLU A 227 -5.42 29.48 4.48
CA GLU A 227 -5.89 30.36 3.41
C GLU A 227 -4.75 30.66 2.40
N GLU A 228 -3.82 29.71 2.28
CA GLU A 228 -2.64 29.85 1.42
C GLU A 228 -3.06 29.82 -0.05
N PHE A 229 -2.66 30.85 -0.81
CA PHE A 229 -2.85 30.89 -2.26
C PHE A 229 -1.75 31.68 -2.98
N LEU A 230 -1.71 31.49 -4.28
CA LEU A 230 -0.97 32.33 -5.25
C LEU A 230 -1.95 32.85 -6.29
N GLU A 231 -2.01 34.17 -6.46
CA GLU A 231 -2.69 34.80 -7.58
C GLU A 231 -1.82 34.68 -8.83
N LEU A 232 -2.36 34.09 -9.88
CA LEU A 232 -1.73 34.02 -11.19
C LEU A 232 -2.52 34.92 -12.16
N ARG A 233 -1.88 35.93 -12.70
CA ARG A 233 -2.42 36.81 -13.75
C ARG A 233 -1.93 36.35 -15.10
N TYR A 234 -2.84 36.20 -16.05
CA TYR A 234 -2.56 35.71 -17.39
C TYR A 234 -3.49 36.38 -18.44
N PRO A 235 -3.26 36.25 -19.74
CA PRO A 235 -4.08 36.91 -20.76
C PRO A 235 -5.60 36.63 -20.70
N GLY A 236 -6.01 35.55 -20.05
CA GLY A 236 -7.42 35.19 -19.83
C GLY A 236 -8.05 35.75 -18.55
N GLY A 237 -7.29 36.51 -17.73
CA GLY A 237 -7.76 37.05 -16.45
C GLY A 237 -6.82 36.73 -15.30
N GLU A 238 -7.41 36.39 -14.15
CA GLU A 238 -6.68 36.01 -12.95
C GLU A 238 -7.25 34.72 -12.35
N VAL A 239 -6.43 33.93 -11.68
CA VAL A 239 -6.83 32.73 -10.95
C VAL A 239 -6.08 32.63 -9.65
N TYR A 240 -6.75 32.21 -8.58
CA TYR A 240 -6.18 31.98 -7.26
C TYR A 240 -5.94 30.48 -7.10
N LEU A 241 -4.66 30.09 -7.03
CA LEU A 241 -4.26 28.70 -6.90
C LEU A 241 -4.03 28.38 -5.42
N ALA A 242 -4.78 27.46 -4.86
CA ALA A 242 -4.48 26.86 -3.56
C ALA A 242 -3.31 25.88 -3.68
N ILE A 243 -2.69 25.50 -2.54
CA ILE A 243 -1.59 24.52 -2.52
C ILE A 243 -2.06 23.22 -3.18
N GLY A 244 -1.29 22.74 -4.15
CA GLY A 244 -1.57 21.54 -4.95
C GLY A 244 -2.42 21.80 -6.19
N GLN A 245 -3.07 22.96 -6.34
CA GLN A 245 -3.83 23.31 -7.55
C GLN A 245 -2.92 23.77 -8.68
N ALA A 246 -3.38 23.54 -9.91
CA ALA A 246 -2.69 23.94 -11.14
C ALA A 246 -3.58 24.72 -12.10
N HIS A 247 -2.96 25.65 -12.85
CA HIS A 247 -3.52 26.31 -14.02
C HIS A 247 -2.88 25.74 -15.28
N GLY A 248 -3.66 25.54 -16.33
CA GLY A 248 -3.13 25.01 -17.60
C GLY A 248 -2.90 23.49 -17.57
N ASP A 249 -3.54 22.79 -16.68
CA ASP A 249 -3.41 21.33 -16.55
C ASP A 249 -3.76 20.62 -17.85
N VAL A 250 -3.00 19.56 -18.12
CA VAL A 250 -3.30 18.65 -19.22
C VAL A 250 -4.66 18.03 -18.94
N ASP A 251 -5.52 17.98 -19.92
CA ASP A 251 -6.85 17.37 -19.78
C ASP A 251 -6.74 15.92 -19.28
N ALA A 252 -6.81 15.76 -17.96
CA ALA A 252 -6.71 14.47 -17.29
C ALA A 252 -7.78 13.48 -17.81
N LEU A 253 -8.94 14.00 -18.23
CA LEU A 253 -10.01 13.21 -18.85
C LEU A 253 -9.62 12.72 -20.22
N ALA A 254 -8.92 13.52 -21.02
CA ALA A 254 -8.42 13.10 -22.33
C ALA A 254 -7.38 11.98 -22.20
N ILE A 255 -6.46 12.09 -21.24
CA ILE A 255 -5.50 11.03 -20.93
C ILE A 255 -6.21 9.75 -20.48
N GLN A 256 -7.17 9.86 -19.56
CA GLN A 256 -7.93 8.69 -19.09
C GLN A 256 -8.71 8.02 -20.22
N ARG A 257 -9.36 8.79 -21.10
CA ARG A 257 -10.08 8.27 -22.27
C ARG A 257 -9.14 7.52 -23.22
N GLU A 258 -7.95 8.07 -23.49
CA GLU A 258 -6.98 7.41 -24.37
C GLU A 258 -6.39 6.15 -23.72
N MET A 259 -6.14 6.16 -22.41
CA MET A 259 -5.72 4.96 -21.67
C MET A 259 -6.79 3.86 -21.73
N ILE A 260 -8.06 4.21 -21.51
CA ILE A 260 -9.19 3.26 -21.61
C ILE A 260 -9.30 2.72 -23.03
N ARG A 261 -9.28 3.61 -24.04
CA ARG A 261 -9.35 3.22 -25.45
C ARG A 261 -8.23 2.27 -25.84
N ARG A 262 -7.00 2.55 -25.39
CA ARG A 262 -5.84 1.70 -25.65
C ARG A 262 -5.99 0.33 -24.98
N THR A 263 -6.44 0.31 -23.73
CA THR A 263 -6.69 -0.93 -23.00
C THR A 263 -7.72 -1.81 -23.72
N ILE A 264 -8.83 -1.23 -24.18
CA ILE A 264 -9.86 -1.94 -24.95
C ILE A 264 -9.27 -2.50 -26.25
N LYS A 265 -8.53 -1.67 -26.98
CA LYS A 265 -7.91 -2.09 -28.25
C LYS A 265 -6.97 -3.26 -28.04
N GLU A 266 -6.05 -3.16 -27.05
CA GLU A 266 -5.09 -4.24 -26.75
C GLU A 266 -5.80 -5.54 -26.28
N HIS A 267 -6.96 -5.42 -25.65
CA HIS A 267 -7.77 -6.58 -25.28
C HIS A 267 -8.35 -7.26 -26.52
N LEU A 268 -8.95 -6.48 -27.44
CA LEU A 268 -9.56 -7.01 -28.66
C LEU A 268 -8.52 -7.54 -29.65
N ASP A 269 -7.33 -6.97 -29.72
CA ASP A 269 -6.27 -7.41 -30.61
C ASP A 269 -5.62 -8.75 -30.14
N LYS A 270 -5.92 -9.19 -28.91
CA LYS A 270 -5.39 -10.44 -28.30
C LYS A 270 -6.40 -11.58 -28.21
N GLU A 271 -7.66 -11.34 -28.60
CA GLU A 271 -8.67 -12.37 -28.80
C GLU A 271 -8.63 -12.92 -30.25
#